data_13f2fab6d4db42c31f37f5277ad06bc1
#
_entry.id   13f2fab6d4db42c31f37f5277ad06bc1
#
_cell.length_a   1.000
_cell.length_b   1.000
_cell.length_c   1.000
_cell.angle_alpha   90.00
_cell.angle_beta   90.00
_cell.angle_gamma   90.00
#
_symmetry.space_group_name_H-M   'P 1'
#
loop_
_entity.id
_entity.type
_entity.pdbx_description
1 polymer ?
#
loop_
_entity_poly.entity_id
_entity_poly.type
_entity_poly.pdbx_seq_one_letter_code
_entity_poly.pdbx_strand_id
1 'polypeptide(L)'
;LDNVTTLDFLENNKTFDEFYKDAVLTEQEKHEILISSQAQLQRYAKSLNKLMHNLNITAPQRVLYVSGMLLSMQPVVDIHNTKIQDGLMPEDLKGIQTESKRDGVQIVNQIKEFLNARDIPLDKQNLMLTSLSEISKDAQRDEKTQLDKEVAKLIDGEASTNKQIFTFIYHNIFLSIDAMAGHLDIMGEMYSEFLKYALGDGKEIGIVLTPPYITKMM
;
A
#
# COMPACT_ATOMS: atom_id res chain seq x y z
N LEU A 1 -7.47 7.78 -22.74
CA LEU A 1 -7.65 8.99 -23.59
C LEU A 1 -7.04 8.79 -24.96
N ASP A 2 -7.32 7.62 -25.54
CA ASP A 2 -6.81 7.29 -26.86
C ASP A 2 -7.69 7.93 -27.92
N ASN A 3 -7.15 8.93 -28.60
CA ASN A 3 -7.63 9.47 -29.86
C ASN A 3 -8.91 10.33 -29.90
N VAL A 4 -9.16 11.16 -28.89
CA VAL A 4 -10.05 12.30 -29.13
C VAL A 4 -9.24 13.39 -29.84
N THR A 5 -9.29 13.41 -31.15
CA THR A 5 -8.70 14.49 -31.94
C THR A 5 -9.63 15.70 -31.92
N THR A 6 -9.08 16.89 -32.14
CA THR A 6 -9.88 18.12 -32.27
C THR A 6 -10.95 18.02 -33.37
N LEU A 7 -10.75 17.12 -34.34
CA LEU A 7 -11.69 16.82 -35.44
C LEU A 7 -12.92 16.06 -34.95
N ASP A 8 -12.76 15.07 -34.05
CA ASP A 8 -13.91 14.33 -33.46
C ASP A 8 -14.83 15.24 -32.67
N PHE A 9 -14.27 16.26 -32.02
CA PHE A 9 -15.00 17.30 -31.34
C PHE A 9 -15.88 18.14 -32.29
N LEU A 10 -15.34 18.50 -33.44
CA LEU A 10 -16.06 19.27 -34.47
C LEU A 10 -17.07 18.44 -35.25
N GLU A 11 -16.77 17.17 -35.52
CA GLU A 11 -17.67 16.25 -36.26
C GLU A 11 -18.91 15.88 -35.47
N ASN A 12 -18.83 15.81 -34.15
CA ASN A 12 -19.97 15.47 -33.29
C ASN A 12 -20.84 16.68 -32.89
N ASN A 13 -20.61 17.87 -33.42
CA ASN A 13 -21.35 19.10 -33.11
C ASN A 13 -21.48 19.43 -31.61
N LYS A 14 -20.61 18.90 -30.76
CA LYS A 14 -20.56 19.23 -29.34
C LYS A 14 -19.78 20.51 -29.13
N THR A 15 -20.27 21.38 -28.27
CA THR A 15 -19.49 22.54 -27.81
C THR A 15 -18.37 22.06 -26.89
N PHE A 16 -17.30 22.86 -26.77
CA PHE A 16 -16.21 22.58 -25.84
C PHE A 16 -16.72 22.34 -24.40
N ASP A 17 -17.72 23.13 -23.99
CA ASP A 17 -18.32 23.02 -22.65
C ASP A 17 -19.07 21.70 -22.45
N GLU A 18 -19.76 21.21 -23.47
CA GLU A 18 -20.45 19.90 -23.42
C GLU A 18 -19.44 18.77 -23.39
N PHE A 19 -18.40 18.84 -24.22
CA PHE A 19 -17.30 17.87 -24.19
C PHE A 19 -16.58 17.85 -22.85
N TYR A 20 -16.29 19.03 -22.29
CA TYR A 20 -15.64 19.17 -21.00
C TYR A 20 -16.48 18.59 -19.86
N LYS A 21 -17.80 18.84 -19.86
CA LYS A 21 -18.73 18.27 -18.88
C LYS A 21 -18.80 16.75 -18.95
N ASP A 22 -18.78 16.18 -20.15
CA ASP A 22 -18.78 14.73 -20.34
C ASP A 22 -17.43 14.08 -19.95
N ALA A 23 -16.34 14.81 -20.09
CA ALA A 23 -14.98 14.31 -19.84
C ALA A 23 -14.50 14.49 -18.40
N VAL A 24 -15.09 15.41 -17.64
CA VAL A 24 -14.67 15.75 -16.27
C VAL A 24 -15.73 15.33 -15.28
N LEU A 25 -15.33 14.50 -14.31
CA LEU A 25 -16.20 14.10 -13.20
C LEU A 25 -16.73 15.33 -12.45
N THR A 26 -18.02 15.36 -12.22
CA THR A 26 -18.65 16.37 -11.37
C THR A 26 -18.17 16.23 -9.92
N GLU A 27 -18.27 17.27 -9.12
CA GLU A 27 -17.93 17.22 -7.70
C GLU A 27 -18.76 16.18 -6.93
N GLN A 28 -19.99 15.93 -7.35
CA GLN A 28 -20.84 14.92 -6.77
C GLN A 28 -20.33 13.50 -7.11
N GLU A 29 -19.98 13.22 -8.36
CA GLU A 29 -19.39 11.94 -8.77
C GLU A 29 -18.06 11.67 -8.08
N LYS A 30 -17.19 12.70 -7.97
CA LYS A 30 -15.95 12.61 -7.19
C LYS A 30 -16.22 12.25 -5.73
N HIS A 31 -17.22 12.86 -5.13
CA HIS A 31 -17.60 12.59 -3.74
C HIS A 31 -18.15 11.17 -3.55
N GLU A 32 -18.98 10.68 -4.47
CA GLU A 32 -19.51 9.31 -4.44
C GLU A 32 -18.41 8.26 -4.62
N ILE A 33 -17.47 8.50 -5.54
CA ILE A 33 -16.29 7.64 -5.73
C ILE A 33 -15.46 7.62 -4.44
N LEU A 34 -15.25 8.76 -3.81
CA LEU A 34 -14.49 8.86 -2.56
C LEU A 34 -15.13 8.04 -1.44
N ILE A 35 -16.44 8.22 -1.19
CA ILE A 35 -17.17 7.47 -0.16
C ILE A 35 -17.14 5.96 -0.43
N SER A 36 -17.37 5.57 -1.67
CA SER A 36 -17.31 4.16 -2.09
C SER A 36 -15.93 3.56 -1.84
N SER A 37 -14.87 4.30 -2.19
CA SER A 37 -13.48 3.89 -2.01
C SER A 37 -13.09 3.77 -0.55
N GLN A 38 -13.50 4.72 0.28
CA GLN A 38 -13.28 4.66 1.75
C GLN A 38 -13.96 3.44 2.37
N ALA A 39 -15.22 3.18 2.01
CA ALA A 39 -15.94 2.00 2.50
C ALA A 39 -15.26 0.68 2.08
N GLN A 40 -14.71 0.63 0.89
CA GLN A 40 -13.98 -0.54 0.39
C GLN A 40 -12.65 -0.72 1.14
N LEU A 41 -11.88 0.35 1.34
CA LEU A 41 -10.64 0.32 2.10
C LEU A 41 -10.87 -0.12 3.55
N GLN A 42 -11.95 0.32 4.18
CA GLN A 42 -12.32 -0.15 5.52
C GLN A 42 -12.61 -1.65 5.56
N ARG A 43 -13.28 -2.20 4.55
CA ARG A 43 -13.50 -3.66 4.44
C ARG A 43 -12.18 -4.40 4.29
N TYR A 44 -11.29 -3.91 3.44
CA TYR A 44 -9.96 -4.51 3.26
C TYR A 44 -9.11 -4.43 4.53
N ALA A 45 -9.15 -3.31 5.25
CA ALA A 45 -8.45 -3.16 6.52
C ALA A 45 -8.93 -4.19 7.57
N LYS A 46 -10.24 -4.41 7.68
CA LYS A 46 -10.81 -5.44 8.56
C LYS A 46 -10.38 -6.85 8.15
N SER A 47 -10.44 -7.16 6.86
CA SER A 47 -10.02 -8.47 6.34
C SER A 47 -8.53 -8.70 6.55
N LEU A 48 -7.70 -7.69 6.31
CA LEU A 48 -6.26 -7.74 6.53
C LEU A 48 -5.92 -7.93 8.02
N ASN A 49 -6.60 -7.22 8.90
CA ASN A 49 -6.40 -7.37 10.35
C ASN A 49 -6.73 -8.81 10.80
N LYS A 50 -7.80 -9.40 10.25
CA LYS A 50 -8.17 -10.79 10.52
C LYS A 50 -7.16 -11.78 9.94
N LEU A 51 -6.70 -11.56 8.70
CA LEU A 51 -5.65 -12.34 8.06
C LEU A 51 -4.39 -12.35 8.92
N MET A 52 -3.89 -11.19 9.31
CA MET A 52 -2.69 -11.06 10.14
C MET A 52 -2.88 -11.71 11.53
N HIS A 53 -4.08 -11.65 12.10
CA HIS A 53 -4.39 -12.37 13.34
C HIS A 53 -4.29 -13.88 13.16
N ASN A 54 -4.89 -14.42 12.11
CA ASN A 54 -4.84 -15.85 11.78
C ASN A 54 -3.41 -16.35 11.53
N LEU A 55 -2.55 -15.49 11.00
CA LEU A 55 -1.13 -15.75 10.74
C LEU A 55 -0.21 -15.40 11.93
N ASN A 56 -0.77 -15.24 13.13
CA ASN A 56 -0.05 -14.98 14.39
C ASN A 56 0.81 -13.69 14.37
N ILE A 57 0.39 -12.67 13.64
CA ILE A 57 1.01 -11.34 13.70
C ILE A 57 0.36 -10.55 14.83
N THR A 58 1.16 -10.15 15.81
CA THR A 58 0.68 -9.38 16.98
C THR A 58 0.24 -7.97 16.59
N ALA A 59 -0.65 -7.36 17.37
CA ALA A 59 -1.18 -6.04 17.05
C ALA A 59 -0.10 -4.96 16.82
N PRO A 60 0.96 -4.84 17.63
CA PRO A 60 2.05 -3.90 17.36
C PRO A 60 2.80 -4.19 16.04
N GLN A 61 2.99 -5.48 15.71
CA GLN A 61 3.66 -5.88 14.48
C GLN A 61 2.84 -5.54 13.23
N ARG A 62 1.51 -5.58 13.30
CA ARG A 62 0.64 -5.36 12.12
C ARG A 62 0.88 -4.00 11.46
N VAL A 63 1.08 -2.96 12.27
CA VAL A 63 1.38 -1.61 11.76
C VAL A 63 2.70 -1.61 10.99
N LEU A 64 3.74 -2.23 11.55
CA LEU A 64 5.05 -2.34 10.92
C LEU A 64 4.98 -3.12 9.61
N TYR A 65 4.21 -4.22 9.59
CA TYR A 65 3.99 -5.04 8.39
C TYR A 65 3.34 -4.24 7.28
N VAL A 66 2.24 -3.56 7.56
CA VAL A 66 1.53 -2.76 6.54
C VAL A 66 2.41 -1.63 6.02
N SER A 67 3.04 -0.89 6.92
CA SER A 67 3.92 0.22 6.55
C SER A 67 5.10 -0.26 5.71
N GLY A 68 5.78 -1.32 6.16
CA GLY A 68 6.96 -1.85 5.46
C GLY A 68 6.61 -2.46 4.12
N MET A 69 5.52 -3.23 4.03
CA MET A 69 5.10 -3.84 2.77
C MET A 69 4.66 -2.80 1.75
N LEU A 70 3.85 -1.80 2.13
CA LEU A 70 3.47 -0.71 1.23
C LEU A 70 4.68 0.09 0.76
N LEU A 71 5.67 0.29 1.62
CA LEU A 71 6.91 0.98 1.26
C LEU A 71 7.73 0.17 0.26
N SER A 72 7.83 -1.14 0.45
CA SER A 72 8.57 -2.04 -0.46
C SER A 72 7.90 -2.24 -1.82
N MET A 73 6.62 -1.96 -1.94
CA MET A 73 5.88 -1.96 -3.22
C MET A 73 6.11 -0.69 -4.05
N GLN A 74 6.62 0.38 -3.42
CA GLN A 74 6.90 1.63 -4.14
C GLN A 74 8.14 1.49 -5.03
N PRO A 75 8.14 2.10 -6.22
CA PRO A 75 9.34 2.19 -7.04
C PRO A 75 10.42 3.01 -6.32
N VAL A 76 11.65 2.58 -6.45
CA VAL A 76 12.81 3.36 -5.99
C VAL A 76 13.11 4.43 -7.02
N VAL A 77 13.04 5.68 -6.61
CA VAL A 77 13.36 6.85 -7.45
C VAL A 77 14.43 7.69 -6.77
N ASP A 78 15.31 8.28 -7.55
CA ASP A 78 16.33 9.20 -7.06
C ASP A 78 15.74 10.57 -6.67
N ILE A 79 16.60 11.46 -6.20
CA ILE A 79 16.23 12.84 -5.83
C ILE A 79 15.71 13.68 -7.01
N HIS A 80 15.89 13.22 -8.24
CA HIS A 80 15.42 13.86 -9.48
C HIS A 80 14.14 13.19 -10.01
N ASN A 81 13.51 12.30 -9.24
CA ASN A 81 12.37 11.47 -9.65
C ASN A 81 12.67 10.51 -10.82
N THR A 82 13.95 10.17 -11.06
CA THR A 82 14.31 9.16 -12.03
C THR A 82 14.14 7.78 -11.40
N LYS A 83 13.39 6.90 -12.06
CA LYS A 83 13.17 5.54 -11.58
C LYS A 83 14.47 4.73 -11.68
N ILE A 84 14.92 4.20 -10.54
CA ILE A 84 16.10 3.33 -10.41
C ILE A 84 15.70 1.86 -10.47
N GLN A 85 14.60 1.52 -9.77
CA GLN A 85 14.16 0.14 -9.60
C GLN A 85 12.64 0.10 -9.41
N ASP A 86 12.00 -0.99 -9.88
CA ASP A 86 10.60 -1.26 -9.60
C ASP A 86 10.39 -1.64 -8.13
N GLY A 87 9.18 -1.38 -7.62
CA GLY A 87 8.75 -1.93 -6.35
C GLY A 87 8.57 -3.45 -6.43
N LEU A 88 8.60 -4.11 -5.28
CA LEU A 88 8.35 -5.54 -5.22
C LEU A 88 6.90 -5.88 -5.60
N MET A 89 6.76 -7.01 -6.27
CA MET A 89 5.48 -7.65 -6.60
C MET A 89 5.37 -9.01 -5.89
N PRO A 90 4.17 -9.57 -5.75
CA PRO A 90 3.97 -10.89 -5.12
C PRO A 90 4.79 -12.01 -5.77
N GLU A 91 5.07 -11.92 -7.06
CA GLU A 91 5.83 -12.90 -7.84
C GLU A 91 7.32 -12.93 -7.49
N ASP A 92 7.84 -11.84 -6.91
CA ASP A 92 9.24 -11.76 -6.48
C ASP A 92 9.50 -12.59 -5.21
N LEU A 93 8.46 -12.75 -4.38
CA LEU A 93 8.51 -13.49 -3.13
C LEU A 93 8.30 -15.00 -3.39
N LYS A 94 9.39 -15.76 -3.44
CA LYS A 94 9.40 -17.16 -3.89
C LYS A 94 9.45 -18.19 -2.76
N GLY A 95 9.53 -17.75 -1.51
CA GLY A 95 9.65 -18.64 -0.34
C GLY A 95 10.98 -19.42 -0.35
N ILE A 96 12.07 -18.79 -0.81
CA ILE A 96 13.40 -19.40 -0.82
C ILE A 96 13.99 -19.27 0.59
N GLN A 97 14.46 -20.40 1.15
CA GLN A 97 14.96 -20.44 2.53
C GLN A 97 16.45 -20.04 2.68
N THR A 98 17.15 -19.72 1.60
CA THR A 98 18.49 -19.13 1.71
C THR A 98 18.38 -17.75 2.37
N GLU A 99 19.17 -17.49 3.41
CA GLU A 99 19.07 -16.32 4.28
C GLU A 99 18.88 -15.00 3.52
N SER A 100 19.70 -14.73 2.51
CA SER A 100 19.63 -13.50 1.72
C SER A 100 18.43 -13.42 0.75
N LYS A 101 17.70 -14.53 0.55
CA LYS A 101 16.58 -14.63 -0.41
C LYS A 101 15.24 -14.94 0.24
N ARG A 102 15.21 -15.01 1.57
CA ARG A 102 13.94 -15.17 2.30
C ARG A 102 13.00 -13.98 1.99
N ASP A 103 11.73 -14.25 1.91
CA ASP A 103 10.72 -13.24 1.55
C ASP A 103 10.78 -12.00 2.44
N GLY A 104 10.87 -12.18 3.76
CA GLY A 104 10.99 -11.06 4.71
C GLY A 104 12.28 -10.26 4.53
N VAL A 105 13.39 -10.92 4.18
CA VAL A 105 14.67 -10.23 3.92
C VAL A 105 14.60 -9.44 2.62
N GLN A 106 13.97 -9.96 1.58
CA GLN A 106 13.77 -9.22 0.33
C GLN A 106 12.93 -7.96 0.53
N ILE A 107 11.84 -8.07 1.32
CA ILE A 107 11.01 -6.91 1.68
C ILE A 107 11.84 -5.85 2.38
N VAL A 108 12.61 -6.22 3.41
CA VAL A 108 13.44 -5.27 4.17
C VAL A 108 14.56 -4.66 3.32
N ASN A 109 15.18 -5.45 2.42
CA ASN A 109 16.18 -4.93 1.50
C ASN A 109 15.58 -3.90 0.54
N GLN A 110 14.39 -4.14 -0.01
CA GLN A 110 13.71 -3.16 -0.86
C GLN A 110 13.40 -1.87 -0.11
N ILE A 111 12.95 -1.97 1.15
CA ILE A 111 12.75 -0.80 2.01
C ILE A 111 14.05 -0.02 2.18
N LYS A 112 15.16 -0.72 2.42
CA LYS A 112 16.48 -0.10 2.55
C LYS A 112 16.88 0.66 1.29
N GLU A 113 16.72 0.05 0.12
CA GLU A 113 17.00 0.71 -1.16
C GLU A 113 16.12 1.95 -1.37
N PHE A 114 14.81 1.85 -1.04
CA PHE A 114 13.90 2.98 -1.12
C PHE A 114 14.35 4.14 -0.21
N LEU A 115 14.74 3.85 1.03
CA LEU A 115 15.19 4.89 1.98
C LEU A 115 16.53 5.48 1.58
N ASN A 116 17.46 4.66 1.06
CA ASN A 116 18.77 5.11 0.60
C ASN A 116 18.68 6.08 -0.58
N ALA A 117 17.72 5.87 -1.47
CA ALA A 117 17.51 6.73 -2.65
C ALA A 117 16.89 8.09 -2.30
N ARG A 118 16.36 8.24 -1.09
CA ARG A 118 15.77 9.48 -0.58
C ARG A 118 16.80 10.25 0.24
N ASP A 119 16.73 11.57 0.20
CA ASP A 119 17.58 12.44 1.03
C ASP A 119 17.07 12.49 2.50
N ILE A 120 17.07 11.30 3.12
CA ILE A 120 16.67 11.13 4.53
C ILE A 120 17.94 11.01 5.38
N PRO A 121 18.06 11.73 6.51
CA PRO A 121 19.21 11.60 7.39
C PRO A 121 19.42 10.15 7.89
N LEU A 122 20.68 9.68 7.87
CA LEU A 122 21.05 8.29 8.20
C LEU A 122 20.49 7.81 9.54
N ASP A 123 20.48 8.65 10.56
CA ASP A 123 19.94 8.31 11.88
C ASP A 123 18.45 7.97 11.81
N LYS A 124 17.69 8.72 11.00
CA LYS A 124 16.27 8.45 10.77
C LYS A 124 16.07 7.17 9.94
N GLN A 125 16.88 6.96 8.89
CA GLN A 125 16.86 5.72 8.12
C GLN A 125 17.10 4.51 9.02
N ASN A 126 18.13 4.55 9.85
CA ASN A 126 18.49 3.47 10.78
C ASN A 126 17.36 3.17 11.79
N LEU A 127 16.72 4.21 12.31
CA LEU A 127 15.58 4.06 13.23
C LEU A 127 14.41 3.37 12.53
N MET A 128 14.06 3.79 11.31
CA MET A 128 13.00 3.17 10.53
C MET A 128 13.32 1.72 10.17
N LEU A 129 14.54 1.45 9.70
CA LEU A 129 14.98 0.09 9.36
C LEU A 129 15.00 -0.83 10.57
N THR A 130 15.42 -0.34 11.74
CA THR A 130 15.38 -1.10 13.00
C THR A 130 13.97 -1.58 13.31
N SER A 131 12.98 -0.71 13.16
CA SER A 131 11.58 -1.06 13.40
C SER A 131 11.02 -1.98 12.32
N LEU A 132 11.24 -1.67 11.05
CA LEU A 132 10.70 -2.41 9.91
C LEU A 132 11.39 -3.77 9.70
N SER A 133 12.61 -3.96 10.22
CA SER A 133 13.30 -5.26 10.21
C SER A 133 12.55 -6.37 10.96
N GLU A 134 11.53 -6.01 11.75
CA GLU A 134 10.63 -6.96 12.39
C GLU A 134 10.00 -7.95 11.40
N ILE A 135 9.80 -7.54 10.14
CA ILE A 135 9.26 -8.37 9.07
C ILE A 135 10.17 -9.57 8.76
N SER A 136 11.50 -9.40 8.86
CA SER A 136 12.51 -10.41 8.52
C SER A 136 13.05 -11.20 9.71
N LYS A 137 12.71 -10.83 10.95
CA LYS A 137 13.30 -11.44 12.16
C LYS A 137 12.94 -12.91 12.32
N ASP A 138 11.70 -13.27 12.02
CA ASP A 138 11.20 -14.63 12.20
C ASP A 138 11.28 -15.40 10.88
N ALA A 139 12.29 -16.28 10.76
CA ALA A 139 12.50 -17.09 9.56
C ALA A 139 11.33 -18.06 9.28
N GLN A 140 10.58 -18.49 10.29
CA GLN A 140 9.42 -19.38 10.11
C GLN A 140 8.31 -18.72 9.28
N ARG A 141 8.23 -17.39 9.30
CA ARG A 141 7.27 -16.64 8.50
C ARG A 141 7.60 -16.64 7.00
N ASP A 142 8.77 -17.10 6.63
CA ASP A 142 9.21 -17.26 5.24
C ASP A 142 9.05 -18.71 4.75
N GLU A 143 8.66 -19.64 5.63
CA GLU A 143 8.33 -21.02 5.25
C GLU A 143 6.95 -21.08 4.58
N LYS A 144 6.85 -21.92 3.54
CA LYS A 144 5.58 -22.13 2.84
C LYS A 144 4.58 -22.84 3.72
N THR A 145 3.38 -22.30 3.77
CA THR A 145 2.24 -22.81 4.52
C THR A 145 0.98 -22.80 3.68
N GLN A 146 -0.06 -23.46 4.15
CA GLN A 146 -1.38 -23.38 3.53
C GLN A 146 -1.88 -21.93 3.47
N LEU A 147 -2.56 -21.59 2.40
CA LEU A 147 -3.12 -20.25 2.22
C LEU A 147 -4.31 -20.00 3.18
N ASP A 148 -4.33 -18.81 3.78
CA ASP A 148 -5.55 -18.30 4.40
C ASP A 148 -6.63 -18.13 3.31
N LYS A 149 -7.89 -18.28 3.70
CA LYS A 149 -9.05 -18.22 2.80
C LYS A 149 -9.17 -16.94 2.00
N GLU A 150 -8.69 -15.82 2.53
CA GLU A 150 -8.72 -14.53 1.82
C GLU A 150 -7.62 -14.46 0.75
N VAL A 151 -6.49 -15.11 1.00
CA VAL A 151 -5.37 -15.18 0.05
C VAL A 151 -5.61 -16.25 -1.02
N ALA A 152 -6.26 -17.36 -0.66
CA ALA A 152 -6.66 -18.42 -1.61
C ALA A 152 -7.63 -17.96 -2.71
N LYS A 153 -8.20 -16.76 -2.59
CA LYS A 153 -8.98 -16.11 -3.65
C LYS A 153 -8.11 -15.39 -4.69
N LEU A 154 -6.84 -15.16 -4.36
CA LEU A 154 -5.92 -14.34 -5.15
C LEU A 154 -4.82 -15.18 -5.80
N ILE A 155 -4.36 -16.21 -5.13
CA ILE A 155 -3.30 -17.11 -5.61
C ILE A 155 -3.62 -18.56 -5.24
N ASP A 156 -3.00 -19.49 -5.94
CA ASP A 156 -3.10 -20.94 -5.70
C ASP A 156 -1.86 -21.50 -4.99
N GLY A 157 -2.01 -22.69 -4.41
CA GLY A 157 -0.91 -23.49 -3.86
C GLY A 157 -0.57 -23.12 -2.41
N GLU A 158 0.72 -22.93 -2.13
CA GLU A 158 1.25 -22.59 -0.81
C GLU A 158 2.12 -21.33 -0.88
N ALA A 159 2.13 -20.54 0.17
CA ALA A 159 2.94 -19.35 0.28
C ALA A 159 3.43 -19.11 1.71
N SER A 160 4.54 -18.40 1.86
CA SER A 160 5.02 -17.96 3.16
C SER A 160 4.02 -16.99 3.82
N THR A 161 4.04 -16.90 5.14
CA THR A 161 3.24 -15.91 5.88
C THR A 161 3.50 -14.49 5.34
N ASN A 162 4.76 -14.14 5.11
CA ASN A 162 5.13 -12.83 4.58
C ASN A 162 4.54 -12.61 3.18
N LYS A 163 4.63 -13.60 2.29
CA LYS A 163 4.03 -13.52 0.95
C LYS A 163 2.50 -13.44 1.01
N GLN A 164 1.85 -14.17 1.88
CA GLN A 164 0.40 -14.13 2.00
C GLN A 164 -0.10 -12.72 2.37
N ILE A 165 0.51 -12.08 3.36
CA ILE A 165 0.16 -10.73 3.79
C ILE A 165 0.49 -9.72 2.68
N PHE A 166 1.68 -9.85 2.06
CA PHE A 166 2.11 -9.01 0.95
C PHE A 166 1.12 -9.08 -0.24
N THR A 167 0.76 -10.28 -0.66
CA THR A 167 -0.19 -10.51 -1.77
C THR A 167 -1.54 -9.85 -1.49
N PHE A 168 -2.06 -10.01 -0.27
CA PHE A 168 -3.31 -9.38 0.12
C PHE A 168 -3.24 -7.85 0.04
N ILE A 169 -2.17 -7.26 0.59
CA ILE A 169 -1.96 -5.81 0.56
C ILE A 169 -1.82 -5.32 -0.88
N TYR A 170 -1.03 -6.01 -1.70
CA TYR A 170 -0.78 -5.62 -3.08
C TYR A 170 -2.09 -5.53 -3.88
N HIS A 171 -2.86 -6.61 -3.95
CA HIS A 171 -4.06 -6.67 -4.79
C HIS A 171 -5.24 -5.86 -4.27
N ASN A 172 -5.44 -5.79 -2.96
CA ASN A 172 -6.64 -5.16 -2.40
C ASN A 172 -6.41 -3.71 -1.96
N ILE A 173 -5.17 -3.32 -1.69
CA ILE A 173 -4.87 -2.00 -1.13
C ILE A 173 -3.97 -1.21 -2.09
N PHE A 174 -2.78 -1.72 -2.40
CA PHE A 174 -1.77 -0.99 -3.16
C PHE A 174 -2.26 -0.60 -4.56
N LEU A 175 -2.76 -1.55 -5.33
CA LEU A 175 -3.31 -1.27 -6.68
C LEU A 175 -4.50 -0.31 -6.64
N SER A 176 -5.32 -0.36 -5.57
CA SER A 176 -6.44 0.57 -5.41
C SER A 176 -5.97 2.00 -5.14
N ILE A 177 -4.88 2.15 -4.39
CA ILE A 177 -4.28 3.46 -4.10
C ILE A 177 -3.63 4.04 -5.36
N ASP A 178 -2.86 3.24 -6.07
CA ASP A 178 -2.16 3.66 -7.28
C ASP A 178 -3.15 4.15 -8.35
N ALA A 179 -4.27 3.44 -8.52
CA ALA A 179 -5.34 3.85 -9.42
C ALA A 179 -6.03 5.19 -9.01
N MET A 180 -6.01 5.54 -7.72
CA MET A 180 -6.64 6.74 -7.16
C MET A 180 -5.67 7.90 -6.91
N ALA A 181 -4.37 7.69 -7.03
CA ALA A 181 -3.30 8.63 -6.64
C ALA A 181 -3.32 9.99 -7.37
N GLY A 182 -4.15 10.15 -8.41
CA GLY A 182 -4.32 11.43 -9.12
C GLY A 182 -5.24 12.46 -8.44
N HIS A 183 -5.98 12.10 -7.37
CA HIS A 183 -7.09 12.94 -6.90
C HIS A 183 -7.14 13.29 -5.41
N LEU A 184 -6.41 12.59 -4.50
CA LEU A 184 -6.51 12.82 -3.04
C LEU A 184 -5.25 12.34 -2.31
N ASP A 185 -5.02 12.88 -1.11
CA ASP A 185 -4.09 12.31 -0.10
C ASP A 185 -4.71 11.04 0.51
N ILE A 186 -5.00 10.06 -0.36
CA ILE A 186 -5.63 8.79 0.00
C ILE A 186 -4.72 7.98 0.92
N MET A 187 -3.40 8.12 0.78
CA MET A 187 -2.43 7.44 1.64
C MET A 187 -2.58 7.88 3.09
N GLY A 188 -2.70 9.18 3.36
CA GLY A 188 -2.88 9.70 4.72
C GLY A 188 -4.22 9.26 5.33
N GLU A 189 -5.31 9.32 4.58
CA GLU A 189 -6.63 8.88 5.03
C GLU A 189 -6.66 7.35 5.25
N MET A 190 -6.11 6.56 4.33
CA MET A 190 -6.03 5.11 4.46
C MET A 190 -5.17 4.69 5.64
N TYR A 191 -4.03 5.32 5.85
CA TYR A 191 -3.19 5.07 7.02
C TYR A 191 -3.95 5.37 8.32
N SER A 192 -4.67 6.46 8.36
CA SER A 192 -5.51 6.84 9.49
C SER A 192 -6.58 5.78 9.78
N GLU A 193 -7.32 5.35 8.77
CA GLU A 193 -8.35 4.33 8.92
C GLU A 193 -7.74 2.96 9.26
N PHE A 194 -6.67 2.57 8.58
CA PHE A 194 -6.00 1.30 8.86
C PHE A 194 -5.46 1.23 10.28
N LEU A 195 -4.85 2.29 10.78
CA LEU A 195 -4.36 2.37 12.15
C LEU A 195 -5.48 2.25 13.18
N LYS A 196 -6.65 2.84 12.95
CA LYS A 196 -7.82 2.65 13.83
C LYS A 196 -8.21 1.18 13.98
N TYR A 197 -8.17 0.41 12.87
CA TYR A 197 -8.55 -1.00 12.87
C TYR A 197 -7.41 -1.95 13.27
N ALA A 198 -6.19 -1.64 12.92
CA ALA A 198 -5.03 -2.48 13.23
C ALA A 198 -4.65 -2.44 14.71
N LEU A 199 -4.91 -1.33 15.38
CA LEU A 199 -4.53 -1.10 16.78
C LEU A 199 -5.64 -1.43 17.79
N GLY A 200 -6.86 -1.80 17.32
CA GLY A 200 -8.02 -1.81 18.19
C GLY A 200 -8.39 -0.39 18.64
N ASP A 201 -9.33 -0.21 19.55
CA ASP A 201 -9.86 1.11 19.97
C ASP A 201 -8.83 2.14 20.51
N GLY A 202 -7.61 2.14 20.00
CA GLY A 202 -6.62 3.22 20.16
C GLY A 202 -6.03 3.38 21.58
N LYS A 203 -6.34 2.47 22.50
CA LYS A 203 -5.99 2.66 23.92
C LYS A 203 -4.61 2.16 24.34
N GLU A 204 -3.90 1.39 23.51
CA GLU A 204 -2.68 0.72 23.97
C GLU A 204 -1.36 1.22 23.37
N ILE A 205 -1.40 2.01 22.33
CA ILE A 205 -0.18 2.58 21.74
C ILE A 205 -0.39 4.09 21.69
N GLY A 206 0.35 4.85 22.51
CA GLY A 206 0.29 6.30 22.61
C GLY A 206 0.71 7.05 21.32
N ILE A 207 0.32 6.56 20.17
CA ILE A 207 0.48 7.20 18.86
C ILE A 207 -0.68 8.16 18.68
N VAL A 208 -0.46 9.42 18.96
CA VAL A 208 -1.38 10.50 18.60
C VAL A 208 -1.08 10.84 17.13
N LEU A 209 -1.95 10.38 16.24
CA LEU A 209 -1.90 10.85 14.85
C LEU A 209 -2.28 12.33 14.81
N THR A 210 -1.42 13.15 14.22
CA THR A 210 -1.75 14.56 13.99
C THR A 210 -2.96 14.62 13.05
N PRO A 211 -4.09 15.22 13.48
CA PRO A 211 -5.28 15.28 12.65
C PRO A 211 -5.01 15.96 11.30
N PRO A 212 -5.60 15.50 10.19
CA PRO A 212 -5.34 16.02 8.84
C PRO A 212 -5.54 17.54 8.69
N TYR A 213 -6.43 18.14 9.49
CA TYR A 213 -6.66 19.58 9.45
C TYR A 213 -5.49 20.38 10.05
N ILE A 214 -4.68 19.78 10.95
CA ILE A 214 -3.49 20.44 11.50
C ILE A 214 -2.36 20.42 10.48
N THR A 215 -2.18 19.30 9.75
CA THR A 215 -1.13 19.21 8.71
C THR A 215 -1.41 20.10 7.50
N LYS A 216 -2.67 20.47 7.24
CA LYS A 216 -3.03 21.45 6.20
C LYS A 216 -2.78 22.91 6.60
N MET A 217 -2.55 23.17 7.88
CA MET A 217 -2.26 24.53 8.39
C MET A 217 -0.76 24.83 8.52
N MET A 218 0.09 23.85 8.30
CA MET A 218 1.56 23.97 8.28
C MET A 218 2.08 23.98 6.86
#